data_7cf1594d8b4e989a1dc50d31b9be2664
#
_entry.id   7cf1594d8b4e989a1dc50d31b9be2664
#
_cell.length_a   1.000
_cell.length_b   1.000
_cell.length_c   1.000
_cell.angle_alpha   90.00
_cell.angle_beta   90.00
_cell.angle_gamma   90.00
#
_symmetry.space_group_name_H-M   'P 1'
#
loop_
_entity.id
_entity.type
_entity.pdbx_description
1 polymer ?
#
loop_
_entity_poly.entity_id
_entity_poly.type
_entity_poly.pdbx_seq_one_letter_code
_entity_poly.pdbx_strand_id
1 'polypeptide(L)'
;ELTNDYQIIFTSRTLLTKTIKELNLDMSYGQLKSMISISNPSDTRILQVTVTCDDPDLACSLTNSIVTNGMQAAEEIDSKEPYVIDRAIVQNSPVSPNLTKNVAIGALVGALLSAIFIAVRYMLNDSLQSTADIEKYLELPVLCSIPENKNCVYELETRTSKKKRR
;
A
#
# COMPACT_ATOMS: atom_id res chain seq x y z
N GLU A 1 -31.41 -8.08 11.89
CA GLU A 1 -32.26 -6.92 11.43
C GLU A 1 -31.99 -5.67 12.26
N LEU A 2 -32.11 -5.72 13.59
CA LEU A 2 -31.91 -4.57 14.51
C LEU A 2 -30.54 -3.88 14.32
N THR A 3 -29.48 -4.63 14.02
CA THR A 3 -28.13 -4.09 13.87
C THR A 3 -27.99 -3.20 12.63
N ASN A 4 -28.71 -3.53 11.56
CA ASN A 4 -28.72 -2.73 10.34
C ASN A 4 -29.48 -1.41 10.56
N ASP A 5 -30.56 -1.44 11.35
CA ASP A 5 -31.33 -0.24 11.66
C ASP A 5 -30.48 0.75 12.46
N TYR A 6 -29.74 0.26 13.44
CA TYR A 6 -28.77 1.08 14.17
C TYR A 6 -27.66 1.64 13.31
N GLN A 7 -27.12 0.88 12.33
CA GLN A 7 -26.14 1.40 11.40
C GLN A 7 -26.68 2.61 10.60
N ILE A 8 -27.94 2.53 10.18
CA ILE A 8 -28.61 3.63 9.47
C ILE A 8 -28.77 4.85 10.37
N ILE A 9 -29.18 4.63 11.62
CA ILE A 9 -29.35 5.72 12.62
C ILE A 9 -28.01 6.43 12.84
N PHE A 10 -26.94 5.69 13.14
CA PHE A 10 -25.62 6.25 13.43
C PHE A 10 -24.96 6.94 12.23
N THR A 11 -25.37 6.62 11.01
CA THR A 11 -24.89 7.30 9.76
C THR A 11 -25.88 8.35 9.25
N SER A 12 -26.97 8.59 9.96
CA SER A 12 -28.00 9.51 9.53
C SER A 12 -27.48 10.95 9.45
N ARG A 13 -27.99 11.71 8.45
CA ARG A 13 -27.61 13.11 8.27
C ARG A 13 -27.92 13.98 9.47
N THR A 14 -29.07 13.73 10.10
CA THR A 14 -29.54 14.47 11.28
C THR A 14 -28.56 14.34 12.44
N LEU A 15 -28.17 13.11 12.77
CA LEU A 15 -27.24 12.81 13.85
C LEU A 15 -25.87 13.41 13.60
N LEU A 16 -25.29 13.18 12.42
CA LEU A 16 -23.94 13.67 12.12
C LEU A 16 -23.90 15.21 12.04
N THR A 17 -24.95 15.85 11.53
CA THR A 17 -25.02 17.31 11.53
C THR A 17 -25.19 17.88 12.94
N LYS A 18 -25.90 17.17 13.84
CA LYS A 18 -26.02 17.55 15.27
C LYS A 18 -24.63 17.48 15.93
N THR A 19 -23.90 16.38 15.72
CA THR A 19 -22.55 16.19 16.27
C THR A 19 -21.56 17.26 15.78
N ILE A 20 -21.57 17.61 14.48
CA ILE A 20 -20.73 18.67 13.91
C ILE A 20 -21.00 20.01 14.63
N LYS A 21 -22.28 20.34 14.87
CA LYS A 21 -22.67 21.57 15.55
C LYS A 21 -22.27 21.58 17.03
N GLU A 22 -22.46 20.48 17.75
CA GLU A 22 -22.08 20.34 19.14
C GLU A 22 -20.59 20.54 19.40
N LEU A 23 -19.76 19.98 18.53
CA LEU A 23 -18.31 20.09 18.62
C LEU A 23 -17.74 21.33 17.89
N ASN A 24 -18.60 22.19 17.35
CA ASN A 24 -18.20 23.40 16.58
C ASN A 24 -17.16 23.11 15.51
N LEU A 25 -17.35 22.06 14.73
CA LEU A 25 -16.39 21.62 13.72
C LEU A 25 -16.68 22.29 12.38
N ASP A 26 -15.62 22.75 11.71
CA ASP A 26 -15.70 23.31 10.35
C ASP A 26 -15.54 22.19 9.30
N MET A 27 -16.51 21.27 9.29
CA MET A 27 -16.54 20.18 8.33
C MET A 27 -17.96 19.90 7.83
N SER A 28 -18.04 19.37 6.61
CA SER A 28 -19.32 18.96 6.02
C SER A 28 -19.76 17.58 6.52
N TYR A 29 -21.07 17.31 6.41
CA TYR A 29 -21.62 15.99 6.64
C TYR A 29 -20.90 14.88 5.87
N GLY A 30 -20.57 15.13 4.59
CA GLY A 30 -19.90 14.15 3.73
C GLY A 30 -18.48 13.81 4.22
N GLN A 31 -17.75 14.80 4.70
CA GLN A 31 -16.42 14.60 5.28
C GLN A 31 -16.50 13.76 6.54
N LEU A 32 -17.37 14.14 7.50
CA LEU A 32 -17.55 13.35 8.73
C LEU A 32 -17.97 11.92 8.41
N LYS A 33 -18.92 11.73 7.50
CA LYS A 33 -19.39 10.40 7.10
C LYS A 33 -18.26 9.52 6.52
N SER A 34 -17.32 10.09 5.77
CA SER A 34 -16.18 9.33 5.21
C SER A 34 -15.15 8.92 6.26
N MET A 35 -15.13 9.59 7.41
CA MET A 35 -14.25 9.28 8.55
C MET A 35 -14.81 8.20 9.47
N ILE A 36 -16.11 7.90 9.35
CA ILE A 36 -16.82 6.94 10.22
C ILE A 36 -16.89 5.59 9.52
N SER A 37 -16.51 4.56 10.23
CA SER A 37 -16.72 3.17 9.87
C SER A 37 -17.54 2.48 10.97
N ILE A 38 -18.64 1.83 10.58
CA ILE A 38 -19.47 1.06 11.50
C ILE A 38 -19.41 -0.39 11.06
N SER A 39 -19.04 -1.26 11.98
CA SER A 39 -18.95 -2.70 11.74
C SER A 39 -19.71 -3.48 12.83
N ASN A 40 -20.17 -4.65 12.44
CA ASN A 40 -20.79 -5.62 13.36
C ASN A 40 -19.87 -6.84 13.43
N PRO A 41 -19.09 -7.00 14.52
CA PRO A 41 -18.21 -8.15 14.65
C PRO A 41 -18.99 -9.46 14.75
N SER A 42 -18.71 -10.39 13.86
CA SER A 42 -19.20 -11.77 13.91
C SER A 42 -20.75 -11.92 14.02
N ASP A 43 -21.50 -11.08 13.33
CA ASP A 43 -22.97 -11.08 13.32
C ASP A 43 -23.62 -11.03 14.72
N THR A 44 -22.93 -10.41 15.67
CA THR A 44 -23.45 -10.18 17.01
C THR A 44 -24.44 -9.02 17.06
N ARG A 45 -25.01 -8.75 18.22
CA ARG A 45 -25.83 -7.54 18.47
C ARG A 45 -24.99 -6.32 18.85
N ILE A 46 -23.65 -6.42 18.68
CA ILE A 46 -22.70 -5.38 19.04
C ILE A 46 -22.38 -4.57 17.79
N LEU A 47 -22.46 -3.25 17.91
CA LEU A 47 -21.98 -2.32 16.90
C LEU A 47 -20.66 -1.71 17.35
N GLN A 48 -19.70 -1.75 16.48
CA GLN A 48 -18.42 -1.08 16.67
C GLN A 48 -18.37 0.17 15.78
N VAL A 49 -18.30 1.33 16.41
CA VAL A 49 -18.13 2.62 15.74
C VAL A 49 -16.67 3.02 15.79
N THR A 50 -16.07 3.25 14.64
CA THR A 50 -14.68 3.68 14.50
C THR A 50 -14.65 4.99 13.74
N VAL A 51 -13.95 5.98 14.28
CA VAL A 51 -13.69 7.26 13.60
C VAL A 51 -12.19 7.37 13.33
N THR A 52 -11.84 7.69 12.10
CA THR A 52 -10.46 7.88 11.67
C THR A 52 -10.24 9.32 11.25
N CYS A 53 -9.38 10.04 11.97
CA CYS A 53 -8.96 11.40 11.60
C CYS A 53 -7.50 11.63 11.97
N ASP A 54 -6.94 12.77 11.57
CA ASP A 54 -5.52 13.10 11.79
C ASP A 54 -5.21 13.42 13.25
N ASP A 55 -6.20 13.92 13.98
CA ASP A 55 -6.09 14.24 15.41
C ASP A 55 -6.75 13.14 16.26
N PRO A 56 -5.98 12.41 17.09
CA PRO A 56 -6.51 11.33 17.93
C PRO A 56 -7.47 11.81 19.01
N ASP A 57 -7.31 13.01 19.57
CA ASP A 57 -8.18 13.56 20.58
C ASP A 57 -9.53 13.95 19.96
N LEU A 58 -9.50 14.52 18.77
CA LEU A 58 -10.70 14.82 18.00
C LEU A 58 -11.44 13.53 17.60
N ALA A 59 -10.71 12.48 17.17
CA ALA A 59 -11.32 11.18 16.87
C ALA A 59 -12.07 10.60 18.06
N CYS A 60 -11.47 10.65 19.25
CA CYS A 60 -12.08 10.17 20.48
C CYS A 60 -13.34 10.98 20.84
N SER A 61 -13.26 12.30 20.77
CA SER A 61 -14.38 13.21 21.07
C SER A 61 -15.54 13.02 20.09
N LEU A 62 -15.23 12.89 18.79
CA LEU A 62 -16.21 12.59 17.73
C LEU A 62 -16.90 11.26 17.97
N THR A 63 -16.14 10.21 18.26
CA THR A 63 -16.69 8.88 18.48
C THR A 63 -17.65 8.88 19.68
N ASN A 64 -17.25 9.48 20.80
CA ASN A 64 -18.08 9.55 22.00
C ASN A 64 -19.37 10.38 21.77
N SER A 65 -19.28 11.52 21.06
CA SER A 65 -20.43 12.35 20.74
C SER A 65 -21.38 11.63 19.76
N ILE A 66 -20.86 10.95 18.73
CA ILE A 66 -21.67 10.16 17.81
C ILE A 66 -22.39 9.03 18.55
N VAL A 67 -21.71 8.32 19.44
CA VAL A 67 -22.31 7.24 20.22
C VAL A 67 -23.41 7.79 21.14
N THR A 68 -23.16 8.89 21.86
CA THR A 68 -24.15 9.50 22.75
C THR A 68 -25.40 9.97 21.98
N ASN A 69 -25.20 10.70 20.87
CA ASN A 69 -26.31 11.17 20.05
C ASN A 69 -27.04 10.03 19.34
N GLY A 70 -26.29 8.97 18.94
CA GLY A 70 -26.89 7.78 18.34
C GLY A 70 -27.74 6.98 19.30
N MET A 71 -27.33 6.88 20.56
CA MET A 71 -28.14 6.23 21.61
C MET A 71 -29.43 6.98 21.84
N GLN A 72 -29.38 8.32 21.98
CA GLN A 72 -30.57 9.12 22.12
C GLN A 72 -31.54 8.94 20.95
N ALA A 73 -31.06 8.94 19.74
CA ALA A 73 -31.87 8.71 18.55
C ALA A 73 -32.45 7.28 18.49
N ALA A 74 -31.70 6.30 18.98
CA ALA A 74 -32.14 4.91 19.04
C ALA A 74 -33.25 4.69 20.10
N GLU A 75 -33.16 5.34 21.28
CA GLU A 75 -34.18 5.32 22.32
C GLU A 75 -35.52 5.88 21.84
N GLU A 76 -35.51 6.87 20.94
CA GLU A 76 -36.71 7.45 20.35
C GLU A 76 -37.43 6.49 19.39
N ILE A 77 -36.71 5.50 18.83
CA ILE A 77 -37.23 4.59 17.80
C ILE A 77 -37.58 3.20 18.38
N ASP A 78 -36.75 2.70 19.27
CA ASP A 78 -36.91 1.35 19.86
C ASP A 78 -37.17 1.43 21.36
N SER A 79 -38.08 0.58 21.82
CA SER A 79 -38.42 0.46 23.27
C SER A 79 -37.31 -0.19 24.11
N LYS A 80 -36.22 -0.63 23.49
CA LYS A 80 -35.05 -1.21 24.16
C LYS A 80 -33.93 -0.20 24.20
N GLU A 81 -33.52 0.15 25.41
CA GLU A 81 -32.38 1.06 25.62
C GLU A 81 -31.08 0.40 25.18
N PRO A 82 -30.39 0.94 24.15
CA PRO A 82 -29.03 0.52 23.84
C PRO A 82 -28.08 0.98 24.96
N TYR A 83 -27.04 0.20 25.24
CA TYR A 83 -26.02 0.57 26.23
C TYR A 83 -24.62 0.55 25.64
N VAL A 84 -23.76 1.44 26.13
CA VAL A 84 -22.37 1.50 25.75
C VAL A 84 -21.60 0.43 26.52
N ILE A 85 -20.98 -0.49 25.79
CA ILE A 85 -20.11 -1.52 26.37
C ILE A 85 -18.74 -0.90 26.69
N ASP A 86 -18.13 -0.25 25.69
CA ASP A 86 -16.84 0.41 25.82
C ASP A 86 -16.89 1.82 25.23
N ARG A 87 -16.23 2.75 25.89
CA ARG A 87 -16.06 4.11 25.38
C ARG A 87 -14.84 4.20 24.46
N ALA A 88 -14.84 5.18 23.57
CA ALA A 88 -13.69 5.45 22.71
C ALA A 88 -12.46 5.82 23.54
N ILE A 89 -11.33 5.22 23.17
CA ILE A 89 -10.01 5.46 23.78
C ILE A 89 -9.14 6.15 22.73
N VAL A 90 -8.36 7.12 23.17
CA VAL A 90 -7.39 7.79 22.28
C VAL A 90 -6.32 6.80 21.87
N GLN A 91 -6.20 6.53 20.57
CA GLN A 91 -5.20 5.65 20.00
C GLN A 91 -4.12 6.47 19.31
N ASN A 92 -2.93 6.49 19.87
CA ASN A 92 -1.80 7.25 19.35
C ASN A 92 -1.03 6.53 18.23
N SER A 93 -1.41 5.31 17.87
CA SER A 93 -0.77 4.57 16.80
C SER A 93 -1.48 4.85 15.45
N PRO A 94 -0.75 5.30 14.42
CA PRO A 94 -1.36 5.58 13.13
C PRO A 94 -1.85 4.29 12.45
N VAL A 95 -3.08 4.32 11.97
CA VAL A 95 -3.72 3.20 11.25
C VAL A 95 -3.36 3.23 9.76
N SER A 96 -3.04 4.41 9.24
CA SER A 96 -2.69 4.67 7.84
C SER A 96 -1.67 5.83 7.76
N PRO A 97 -0.75 5.82 6.78
CA PRO A 97 -0.49 4.79 5.77
C PRO A 97 0.23 3.54 6.32
N ASN A 98 -0.15 2.37 5.84
CA ASN A 98 0.51 1.13 6.25
C ASN A 98 1.81 0.96 5.45
N LEU A 99 2.94 1.40 6.04
CA LEU A 99 4.26 1.41 5.42
C LEU A 99 4.67 0.01 4.92
N THR A 100 4.41 -1.02 5.70
CA THR A 100 4.77 -2.40 5.32
C THR A 100 4.07 -2.85 4.04
N LYS A 101 2.77 -2.57 3.90
CA LYS A 101 2.02 -2.89 2.67
C LYS A 101 2.52 -2.09 1.48
N ASN A 102 2.77 -0.79 1.65
CA ASN A 102 3.23 0.08 0.57
C ASN A 102 4.62 -0.31 0.09
N VAL A 103 5.54 -0.65 1.01
CA VAL A 103 6.88 -1.14 0.68
C VAL A 103 6.81 -2.49 -0.05
N ALA A 104 5.98 -3.43 0.41
CA ALA A 104 5.81 -4.72 -0.23
C ALA A 104 5.29 -4.59 -1.68
N ILE A 105 4.27 -3.73 -1.89
CA ILE A 105 3.73 -3.45 -3.22
C ILE A 105 4.79 -2.78 -4.10
N GLY A 106 5.51 -1.78 -3.59
CA GLY A 106 6.58 -1.10 -4.31
C GLY A 106 7.71 -2.04 -4.72
N ALA A 107 8.13 -2.93 -3.82
CA ALA A 107 9.15 -3.94 -4.11
C ALA A 107 8.71 -4.92 -5.22
N LEU A 108 7.46 -5.37 -5.18
CA LEU A 108 6.91 -6.28 -6.19
C LEU A 108 6.85 -5.61 -7.57
N VAL A 109 6.34 -4.39 -7.64
CA VAL A 109 6.28 -3.61 -8.89
C VAL A 109 7.70 -3.33 -9.41
N GLY A 110 8.64 -2.94 -8.55
CA GLY A 110 10.04 -2.71 -8.92
C GLY A 110 10.72 -3.96 -9.47
N ALA A 111 10.50 -5.13 -8.85
CA ALA A 111 11.02 -6.41 -9.34
C ALA A 111 10.46 -6.77 -10.72
N LEU A 112 9.17 -6.54 -10.95
CA LEU A 112 8.51 -6.81 -12.22
C LEU A 112 9.05 -5.91 -13.35
N LEU A 113 9.19 -4.63 -13.08
CA LEU A 113 9.76 -3.67 -14.04
C LEU A 113 11.22 -3.98 -14.36
N SER A 114 12.03 -4.37 -13.37
CA SER A 114 13.43 -4.75 -13.59
C SER A 114 13.54 -6.02 -14.44
N ALA A 115 12.68 -7.01 -14.21
CA ALA A 115 12.66 -8.23 -15.02
C ALA A 115 12.30 -7.93 -16.49
N ILE A 116 11.29 -7.09 -16.73
CA ILE A 116 10.92 -6.64 -18.07
C ILE A 116 12.09 -5.90 -18.74
N PHE A 117 12.73 -5.00 -18.01
CA PHE A 117 13.87 -4.24 -18.53
C PHE A 117 15.04 -5.15 -18.94
N ILE A 118 15.37 -6.14 -18.12
CA ILE A 118 16.41 -7.12 -18.40
C ILE A 118 16.02 -7.96 -19.63
N ALA A 119 14.77 -8.41 -19.72
CA ALA A 119 14.28 -9.20 -20.84
C ALA A 119 14.37 -8.41 -22.16
N VAL A 120 13.92 -7.16 -22.17
CA VAL A 120 14.01 -6.28 -23.35
C VAL A 120 15.47 -6.05 -23.73
N ARG A 121 16.33 -5.77 -22.76
CA ARG A 121 17.75 -5.58 -23.02
C ARG A 121 18.43 -6.85 -23.56
N TYR A 122 17.99 -8.03 -23.10
CA TYR A 122 18.48 -9.30 -23.63
C TYR A 122 18.01 -9.54 -25.07
N MET A 123 16.74 -9.22 -25.37
CA MET A 123 16.20 -9.38 -26.73
C MET A 123 16.81 -8.41 -27.76
N LEU A 124 17.21 -7.21 -27.30
CA LEU A 124 17.86 -6.19 -28.16
C LEU A 124 19.37 -6.38 -28.26
N ASN A 125 19.92 -7.39 -27.60
CA ASN A 125 21.36 -7.66 -27.66
C ASN A 125 21.66 -8.63 -28.81
N ASP A 126 21.90 -8.09 -30.00
CA ASP A 126 22.31 -8.82 -31.21
C ASP A 126 23.78 -9.27 -31.19
N SER A 127 24.43 -9.28 -30.02
CA SER A 127 25.81 -9.69 -29.89
C SER A 127 25.94 -11.21 -30.02
N LEU A 128 26.66 -11.67 -31.01
CA LEU A 128 27.04 -13.07 -31.21
C LEU A 128 27.99 -13.50 -30.08
N GLN A 129 27.46 -14.26 -29.10
CA GLN A 129 28.24 -14.67 -27.91
C GLN A 129 28.72 -16.12 -27.99
N SER A 130 28.20 -16.91 -28.93
CA SER A 130 28.52 -18.33 -29.06
C SER A 130 28.82 -18.71 -30.49
N THR A 131 29.71 -19.69 -30.68
CA THR A 131 29.98 -20.30 -32.01
C THR A 131 28.72 -20.91 -32.61
N ALA A 132 27.79 -21.38 -31.80
CA ALA A 132 26.51 -21.91 -32.22
C ALA A 132 25.60 -20.82 -32.81
N ASP A 133 25.70 -19.57 -32.34
CA ASP A 133 24.93 -18.44 -32.87
C ASP A 133 25.44 -18.08 -34.29
N ILE A 134 26.73 -18.17 -34.52
CA ILE A 134 27.35 -17.92 -35.85
C ILE A 134 26.85 -18.94 -36.87
N GLU A 135 26.86 -20.23 -36.53
CA GLU A 135 26.35 -21.28 -37.40
C GLU A 135 24.86 -21.14 -37.70
N LYS A 136 24.07 -20.73 -36.69
CA LYS A 136 22.63 -20.58 -36.82
C LYS A 136 22.21 -19.36 -37.65
N TYR A 137 22.88 -18.22 -37.48
CA TYR A 137 22.50 -16.97 -38.14
C TYR A 137 23.19 -16.76 -39.50
N LEU A 138 24.40 -17.27 -39.65
CA LEU A 138 25.17 -17.08 -40.88
C LEU A 138 25.18 -18.33 -41.77
N GLU A 139 24.65 -19.44 -41.29
CA GLU A 139 24.66 -20.75 -41.99
C GLU A 139 26.06 -21.20 -42.49
N LEU A 140 27.11 -20.70 -41.81
CA LEU A 140 28.49 -21.00 -42.14
C LEU A 140 29.12 -21.86 -41.02
N PRO A 141 29.85 -22.97 -41.39
CA PRO A 141 30.50 -23.78 -40.37
C PRO A 141 31.68 -23.01 -39.76
N VAL A 142 31.76 -23.01 -38.42
CA VAL A 142 32.91 -22.39 -37.71
C VAL A 142 34.11 -23.34 -37.80
N LEU A 143 35.16 -22.91 -38.52
CA LEU A 143 36.34 -23.69 -38.73
C LEU A 143 37.32 -23.66 -37.55
N CYS A 144 37.37 -22.55 -36.79
CA CYS A 144 38.28 -22.38 -35.66
C CYS A 144 37.73 -21.31 -34.70
N SER A 145 37.85 -21.53 -33.39
CA SER A 145 37.57 -20.55 -32.35
C SER A 145 38.87 -20.21 -31.63
N ILE A 146 39.26 -18.94 -31.65
CA ILE A 146 40.43 -18.44 -30.92
C ILE A 146 39.98 -17.79 -29.62
N PRO A 147 40.24 -18.39 -28.45
CA PRO A 147 39.84 -17.80 -27.18
C PRO A 147 40.67 -16.54 -26.90
N GLU A 148 39.98 -15.48 -26.43
CA GLU A 148 40.68 -14.27 -25.98
C GLU A 148 41.45 -14.56 -24.68
N ASN A 149 42.76 -14.65 -24.77
CA ASN A 149 43.62 -14.83 -23.61
C ASN A 149 44.16 -13.49 -23.13
N LYS A 150 43.55 -12.94 -22.10
CA LYS A 150 43.92 -11.64 -21.48
C LYS A 150 45.39 -11.58 -21.06
N ASN A 151 46.02 -12.71 -20.77
CA ASN A 151 47.43 -12.80 -20.34
C ASN A 151 48.43 -12.57 -21.48
N CYS A 152 48.03 -12.84 -22.72
CA CYS A 152 48.95 -12.61 -23.89
C CYS A 152 49.17 -11.12 -24.17
N VAL A 153 48.22 -10.25 -23.87
CA VAL A 153 48.35 -8.81 -24.11
C VAL A 153 49.44 -8.20 -23.22
N TYR A 154 49.52 -8.63 -21.97
CA TYR A 154 50.53 -8.14 -21.03
C TYR A 154 51.98 -8.60 -21.38
N GLU A 155 52.14 -9.79 -21.96
CA GLU A 155 53.49 -10.26 -22.39
C GLU A 155 54.00 -9.48 -23.58
N LEU A 156 53.16 -9.11 -24.54
CA LEU A 156 53.57 -8.32 -25.71
C LEU A 156 53.95 -6.89 -25.33
N GLU A 157 53.22 -6.25 -24.45
CA GLU A 157 53.54 -4.91 -23.95
C GLU A 157 54.88 -4.89 -23.17
N THR A 158 55.13 -5.89 -22.35
CA THR A 158 56.39 -6.00 -21.59
C THR A 158 57.60 -6.27 -22.49
N ARG A 159 57.43 -7.03 -23.58
CA ARG A 159 58.50 -7.28 -24.57
C ARG A 159 58.83 -6.03 -25.40
N THR A 160 57.84 -5.26 -25.81
CA THR A 160 58.04 -4.01 -26.56
C THR A 160 58.68 -2.93 -25.71
N SER A 161 58.31 -2.83 -24.43
CA SER A 161 58.89 -1.89 -23.46
C SER A 161 60.36 -2.19 -23.16
N LYS A 162 60.76 -3.46 -23.08
CA LYS A 162 62.15 -3.87 -22.89
C LYS A 162 63.02 -3.61 -24.10
N LYS A 163 62.47 -3.67 -25.33
CA LYS A 163 63.23 -3.41 -26.58
C LYS A 163 63.52 -1.92 -26.83
N LYS A 164 62.75 -1.03 -26.24
CA LYS A 164 62.85 0.44 -26.33
C LYS A 164 63.88 1.05 -25.36
N ARG A 165 64.40 0.23 -24.41
CA ARG A 165 65.41 0.66 -23.38
C ARG A 165 66.83 0.10 -23.63
N ARG A 166 67.13 -0.45 -24.81
CA ARG A 166 68.44 -0.81 -25.28
C ARG A 166 68.70 0.02 -26.54
#